data_c4f223d5ba1a5d17dc8ad1a3914018df
#
_entry.id   c4f223d5ba1a5d17dc8ad1a3914018df
#
_cell.length_a   1.000
_cell.length_b   1.000
_cell.length_c   1.000
_cell.angle_alpha   90.00
_cell.angle_beta   90.00
_cell.angle_gamma   90.00
#
_symmetry.space_group_name_H-M   'P 1'
#
loop_
_entity.id
_entity.type
_entity.pdbx_description
1 polymer ?
#
loop_
_entity_poly.entity_id
_entity_poly.type
_entity_poly.pdbx_seq_one_letter_code
_entity_poly.pdbx_strand_id
1 'polypeptide(L)'
;MKFDNIKSKFPIFKQKIKGKPLIYLDSANSSQKPKIVIDKISSFYETEYSNVGRSVHTLAVKATNRFEATRDKIQKYLNAKHREEIIFTKGATEAINLVASSYGKKYIKKGDEVLITELEHHSNYVPWNYLRTEKGAVIKFAQVNENGDVEIEEIKKLITNKTKIIAITHISNVTGAILPIRKIADLAKEKNIPVLVDGTQGAPHSEIDMQKMGCDFYAISCHKMYGPNGLGILYAKKRWLDELPPYQGGGGMIGEVKKNGITYGELPNKYEAGTMATAQVIAFDESIKFLNKIGMDKIIKHEKELIEYGQEILRKNNSVKLIGNPKTKGSVLSLSLIHISEPTRLLSISYAGFCLKK
;
A
#
# COMPACT_ATOMS: atom_id res chain seq x y z
N MET A 1 -4.66 -21.34 -16.94
CA MET A 1 -5.68 -20.38 -17.42
C MET A 1 -4.96 -19.49 -18.43
N LYS A 2 -5.45 -19.34 -19.67
CA LYS A 2 -4.81 -18.42 -20.63
C LYS A 2 -5.13 -16.99 -20.21
N PHE A 3 -4.15 -16.08 -20.22
CA PHE A 3 -4.33 -14.69 -19.81
C PHE A 3 -5.35 -13.91 -20.65
N ASP A 4 -5.58 -14.29 -21.92
CA ASP A 4 -6.66 -13.74 -22.75
C ASP A 4 -8.05 -13.88 -22.11
N ASN A 5 -8.28 -14.96 -21.36
CA ASN A 5 -9.50 -15.20 -20.61
C ASN A 5 -9.64 -14.28 -19.37
N ILE A 6 -8.53 -13.70 -18.87
CA ILE A 6 -8.54 -12.79 -17.71
C ILE A 6 -9.00 -11.40 -18.13
N LYS A 7 -8.52 -10.89 -19.28
CA LYS A 7 -8.91 -9.56 -19.80
C LYS A 7 -10.43 -9.44 -19.97
N SER A 8 -11.12 -10.50 -20.39
CA SER A 8 -12.59 -10.53 -20.55
C SER A 8 -13.36 -10.33 -19.25
N LYS A 9 -12.72 -10.54 -18.08
CA LYS A 9 -13.35 -10.32 -16.76
C LYS A 9 -13.45 -8.84 -16.37
N PHE A 10 -12.80 -7.96 -17.11
CA PHE A 10 -12.81 -6.52 -16.90
C PHE A 10 -13.72 -5.83 -17.92
N PRO A 11 -14.92 -5.35 -17.53
CA PRO A 11 -15.89 -4.78 -18.46
C PRO A 11 -15.37 -3.56 -19.23
N ILE A 12 -14.47 -2.79 -18.62
CA ILE A 12 -13.90 -1.57 -19.20
C ILE A 12 -13.20 -1.83 -20.56
N PHE A 13 -12.60 -3.02 -20.75
CA PHE A 13 -11.90 -3.37 -21.98
C PHE A 13 -12.81 -3.69 -23.17
N LYS A 14 -14.13 -3.67 -22.97
CA LYS A 14 -15.12 -3.70 -24.07
C LYS A 14 -15.22 -2.34 -24.78
N GLN A 15 -14.73 -1.27 -24.15
CA GLN A 15 -14.76 0.07 -24.72
C GLN A 15 -13.77 0.25 -25.87
N LYS A 16 -14.15 1.16 -26.77
CA LYS A 16 -13.28 1.65 -27.86
C LYS A 16 -13.01 3.13 -27.64
N ILE A 17 -11.76 3.53 -27.83
CA ILE A 17 -11.34 4.94 -27.81
C ILE A 17 -10.96 5.33 -29.23
N LYS A 18 -11.68 6.32 -29.81
CA LYS A 18 -11.51 6.73 -31.20
C LYS A 18 -11.58 5.53 -32.18
N GLY A 19 -12.54 4.64 -31.96
CA GLY A 19 -12.75 3.45 -32.80
C GLY A 19 -11.82 2.26 -32.57
N LYS A 20 -10.76 2.41 -31.78
CA LYS A 20 -9.77 1.36 -31.46
C LYS A 20 -10.02 0.74 -30.08
N PRO A 21 -9.70 -0.54 -29.87
CA PRO A 21 -9.79 -1.15 -28.54
C PRO A 21 -9.02 -0.36 -27.49
N LEU A 22 -9.59 -0.26 -26.27
CA LEU A 22 -8.91 0.40 -25.16
C LEU A 22 -7.59 -0.29 -24.82
N ILE A 23 -6.51 0.49 -24.79
CA ILE A 23 -5.22 0.12 -24.21
C ILE A 23 -5.05 0.92 -22.91
N TYR A 24 -4.86 0.22 -21.79
CA TYR A 24 -4.67 0.85 -20.49
C TYR A 24 -3.34 0.37 -19.88
N LEU A 25 -2.39 1.29 -19.74
CA LEU A 25 -1.03 1.01 -19.25
C LEU A 25 -0.71 1.73 -17.94
N ASP A 26 -1.72 2.27 -17.25
CA ASP A 26 -1.58 3.06 -16.01
C ASP A 26 -1.98 2.27 -14.75
N SER A 27 -1.81 0.94 -14.76
CA SER A 27 -2.15 0.09 -13.60
C SER A 27 -1.28 0.38 -12.37
N ALA A 28 -0.08 0.92 -12.54
CA ALA A 28 0.77 1.36 -11.44
C ALA A 28 0.15 2.51 -10.63
N ASN A 29 -0.70 3.33 -11.26
CA ASN A 29 -1.50 4.35 -10.59
C ASN A 29 -2.78 3.78 -9.98
N SER A 30 -3.60 3.06 -10.77
CA SER A 30 -4.80 2.37 -10.29
C SER A 30 -5.16 1.21 -11.23
N SER A 31 -5.38 0.02 -10.70
CA SER A 31 -5.82 -1.12 -11.51
C SER A 31 -7.29 -1.00 -11.91
N GLN A 32 -7.67 -1.54 -13.06
CA GLN A 32 -9.07 -1.70 -13.45
C GLN A 32 -9.77 -2.75 -12.57
N LYS A 33 -11.12 -2.73 -12.52
CA LYS A 33 -11.90 -3.58 -11.63
C LYS A 33 -12.52 -4.75 -12.39
N PRO A 34 -12.34 -5.99 -11.93
CA PRO A 34 -13.05 -7.12 -12.51
C PRO A 34 -14.54 -7.05 -12.18
N LYS A 35 -15.38 -7.57 -13.08
CA LYS A 35 -16.85 -7.53 -12.97
C LYS A 35 -17.35 -8.03 -11.61
N ILE A 36 -16.74 -9.08 -11.07
CA ILE A 36 -17.10 -9.68 -9.79
C ILE A 36 -17.02 -8.69 -8.61
N VAL A 37 -16.03 -7.79 -8.62
CA VAL A 37 -15.87 -6.75 -7.59
C VAL A 37 -16.92 -5.65 -7.75
N ILE A 38 -17.18 -5.23 -8.99
CA ILE A 38 -18.22 -4.23 -9.29
C ILE A 38 -19.58 -4.75 -8.84
N ASP A 39 -19.93 -5.99 -9.25
CA ASP A 39 -21.21 -6.62 -8.91
C ASP A 39 -21.39 -6.78 -7.41
N LYS A 40 -20.31 -7.08 -6.68
CA LYS A 40 -20.40 -7.24 -5.24
C LYS A 40 -20.73 -5.94 -4.51
N ILE A 41 -20.18 -4.80 -4.99
CA ILE A 41 -20.56 -3.49 -4.44
C ILE A 41 -22.05 -3.21 -4.69
N SER A 42 -22.52 -3.36 -5.94
CA SER A 42 -23.90 -3.11 -6.32
C SER A 42 -24.86 -4.01 -5.53
N SER A 43 -24.61 -5.33 -5.55
CA SER A 43 -25.48 -6.29 -4.86
C SER A 43 -25.54 -6.07 -3.36
N PHE A 44 -24.43 -5.65 -2.73
CA PHE A 44 -24.44 -5.33 -1.31
C PHE A 44 -25.38 -4.16 -0.99
N TYR A 45 -25.33 -3.07 -1.77
CA TYR A 45 -26.24 -1.95 -1.58
C TYR A 45 -27.70 -2.29 -1.90
N GLU A 46 -27.92 -3.11 -2.91
CA GLU A 46 -29.27 -3.47 -3.34
C GLU A 46 -29.98 -4.43 -2.36
N THR A 47 -29.24 -5.33 -1.70
CA THR A 47 -29.86 -6.48 -1.03
C THR A 47 -29.43 -6.73 0.42
N GLU A 48 -28.30 -6.13 0.87
CA GLU A 48 -27.70 -6.52 2.15
C GLU A 48 -27.23 -5.32 2.98
N TYR A 49 -27.38 -4.10 2.47
CA TYR A 49 -26.82 -2.92 3.11
C TYR A 49 -27.35 -2.69 4.52
N SER A 50 -26.41 -2.56 5.44
CA SER A 50 -26.60 -2.04 6.77
C SER A 50 -25.27 -1.55 7.33
N ASN A 51 -25.32 -0.69 8.35
CA ASN A 51 -24.11 -0.36 9.12
C ASN A 51 -23.63 -1.59 9.91
N VAL A 52 -22.33 -1.71 10.07
CA VAL A 52 -21.67 -2.78 10.84
C VAL A 52 -21.51 -2.38 12.29
N GLY A 53 -21.43 -3.35 13.20
CA GLY A 53 -21.11 -3.17 14.61
C GLY A 53 -22.27 -3.52 15.57
N ARG A 54 -22.79 -2.55 16.34
CA ARG A 54 -23.62 -2.80 17.52
C ARG A 54 -25.08 -3.13 17.28
N SER A 55 -25.60 -2.96 16.05
CA SER A 55 -27.02 -3.22 15.74
C SER A 55 -27.30 -4.72 15.68
N VAL A 56 -28.46 -5.11 16.21
CA VAL A 56 -28.86 -6.52 16.37
C VAL A 56 -29.88 -7.03 15.35
N HIS A 57 -30.36 -6.16 14.44
CA HIS A 57 -31.29 -6.60 13.40
C HIS A 57 -30.58 -7.41 12.31
N THR A 58 -31.34 -8.25 11.62
CA THR A 58 -30.83 -9.25 10.66
C THR A 58 -29.84 -8.70 9.63
N LEU A 59 -30.11 -7.53 9.02
CA LEU A 59 -29.20 -6.96 8.02
C LEU A 59 -27.87 -6.51 8.64
N ALA A 60 -27.90 -5.88 9.82
CA ALA A 60 -26.68 -5.46 10.51
C ALA A 60 -25.81 -6.65 10.92
N VAL A 61 -26.41 -7.71 11.42
CA VAL A 61 -25.69 -8.95 11.77
C VAL A 61 -25.05 -9.57 10.52
N LYS A 62 -25.78 -9.67 9.41
CA LYS A 62 -25.24 -10.18 8.13
C LYS A 62 -24.08 -9.31 7.62
N ALA A 63 -24.25 -7.99 7.59
CA ALA A 63 -23.21 -7.06 7.15
C ALA A 63 -21.97 -7.16 8.03
N THR A 64 -22.12 -7.20 9.36
CA THR A 64 -21.02 -7.35 10.31
C THR A 64 -20.28 -8.67 10.11
N ASN A 65 -20.99 -9.78 9.97
CA ASN A 65 -20.37 -11.08 9.75
C ASN A 65 -19.56 -11.12 8.43
N ARG A 66 -20.07 -10.51 7.36
CA ARG A 66 -19.34 -10.43 6.08
C ARG A 66 -18.14 -9.52 6.15
N PHE A 67 -18.25 -8.38 6.83
CA PHE A 67 -17.17 -7.45 7.04
C PHE A 67 -16.02 -8.12 7.81
N GLU A 68 -16.32 -8.78 8.91
CA GLU A 68 -15.34 -9.48 9.73
C GLU A 68 -14.76 -10.73 9.06
N ALA A 69 -15.57 -11.47 8.30
CA ALA A 69 -15.08 -12.58 7.48
C ALA A 69 -14.10 -12.12 6.40
N THR A 70 -14.24 -10.90 5.88
CA THR A 70 -13.26 -10.32 4.96
C THR A 70 -11.94 -10.01 5.68
N ARG A 71 -11.98 -9.51 6.91
CA ARG A 71 -10.79 -9.32 7.74
C ARG A 71 -10.03 -10.63 7.96
N ASP A 72 -10.74 -11.72 8.29
CA ASP A 72 -10.15 -13.05 8.45
C ASP A 72 -9.47 -13.57 7.18
N LYS A 73 -10.04 -13.29 6.02
CA LYS A 73 -9.43 -13.65 4.73
C LYS A 73 -8.19 -12.83 4.41
N ILE A 74 -8.22 -11.54 4.74
CA ILE A 74 -7.04 -10.67 4.59
C ILE A 74 -5.93 -11.12 5.53
N GLN A 75 -6.25 -11.44 6.78
CA GLN A 75 -5.30 -12.00 7.74
C GLN A 75 -4.60 -13.24 7.18
N LYS A 76 -5.37 -14.18 6.60
CA LYS A 76 -4.82 -15.39 5.95
C LYS A 76 -4.01 -15.06 4.69
N TYR A 77 -4.50 -14.15 3.85
CA TYR A 77 -3.82 -13.75 2.62
C TYR A 77 -2.45 -13.11 2.89
N LEU A 78 -2.34 -12.32 3.95
CA LEU A 78 -1.10 -11.69 4.38
C LEU A 78 -0.25 -12.59 5.30
N ASN A 79 -0.73 -13.76 5.71
CA ASN A 79 -0.14 -14.60 6.74
C ASN A 79 0.18 -13.79 8.02
N ALA A 80 -0.73 -12.90 8.43
CA ALA A 80 -0.63 -12.19 9.69
C ALA A 80 -0.93 -13.15 10.86
N LYS A 81 -0.26 -12.95 12.00
CA LYS A 81 -0.38 -13.85 13.15
C LYS A 81 -1.76 -13.79 13.81
N HIS A 82 -2.31 -12.59 13.93
CA HIS A 82 -3.60 -12.32 14.57
C HIS A 82 -4.49 -11.51 13.63
N ARG A 83 -5.81 -11.72 13.69
CA ARG A 83 -6.78 -10.95 12.90
C ARG A 83 -6.83 -9.47 13.29
N GLU A 84 -6.55 -9.19 14.55
CA GLU A 84 -6.49 -7.84 15.12
C GLU A 84 -5.34 -7.01 14.54
N GLU A 85 -4.38 -7.64 13.87
CA GLU A 85 -3.28 -6.97 13.16
C GLU A 85 -3.71 -6.34 11.84
N ILE A 86 -4.97 -6.55 11.42
CA ILE A 86 -5.54 -6.00 10.18
C ILE A 86 -6.46 -4.83 10.51
N ILE A 87 -6.06 -3.63 10.14
CA ILE A 87 -6.81 -2.39 10.32
C ILE A 87 -7.26 -1.88 8.96
N PHE A 88 -8.56 -1.57 8.83
CA PHE A 88 -9.08 -0.93 7.63
C PHE A 88 -8.85 0.57 7.66
N THR A 89 -8.44 1.11 6.53
CA THR A 89 -8.18 2.53 6.29
C THR A 89 -8.77 2.95 4.94
N LYS A 90 -8.70 4.22 4.58
CA LYS A 90 -9.14 4.71 3.26
C LYS A 90 -8.15 4.46 2.12
N GLY A 91 -6.92 4.03 2.47
CA GLY A 91 -5.82 3.77 1.54
C GLY A 91 -4.49 3.70 2.27
N ALA A 92 -3.41 3.33 1.58
CA ALA A 92 -2.07 3.31 2.16
C ALA A 92 -1.65 4.68 2.72
N THR A 93 -2.08 5.77 2.11
CA THR A 93 -1.83 7.12 2.63
C THR A 93 -2.35 7.28 4.05
N GLU A 94 -3.59 6.87 4.33
CA GLU A 94 -4.13 6.92 5.71
C GLU A 94 -3.42 5.93 6.62
N ALA A 95 -3.11 4.72 6.14
CA ALA A 95 -2.39 3.71 6.91
C ALA A 95 -1.02 4.22 7.39
N ILE A 96 -0.27 4.88 6.51
CA ILE A 96 1.04 5.47 6.84
C ILE A 96 0.87 6.67 7.77
N ASN A 97 -0.11 7.55 7.53
CA ASN A 97 -0.41 8.68 8.42
C ASN A 97 -0.81 8.20 9.82
N LEU A 98 -1.59 7.13 9.94
CA LEU A 98 -1.93 6.52 11.23
C LEU A 98 -0.65 6.14 11.99
N VAL A 99 0.27 5.42 11.35
CA VAL A 99 1.53 5.03 12.00
C VAL A 99 2.37 6.25 12.33
N ALA A 100 2.57 7.17 11.38
CA ALA A 100 3.38 8.38 11.59
C ALA A 100 2.83 9.24 12.73
N SER A 101 1.50 9.43 12.79
CA SER A 101 0.86 10.20 13.85
C SER A 101 0.94 9.49 15.21
N SER A 102 0.51 8.23 15.29
CA SER A 102 0.46 7.47 16.55
C SER A 102 1.86 7.19 17.11
N TYR A 103 2.76 6.68 16.26
CA TYR A 103 4.14 6.41 16.64
C TYR A 103 4.91 7.69 16.91
N GLY A 104 4.77 8.67 16.01
CA GLY A 104 5.40 9.97 16.13
C GLY A 104 4.99 10.70 17.41
N LYS A 105 3.70 10.67 17.78
CA LYS A 105 3.21 11.27 19.02
C LYS A 105 3.87 10.66 20.26
N LYS A 106 4.04 9.33 20.27
CA LYS A 106 4.52 8.61 21.46
C LYS A 106 6.04 8.55 21.57
N TYR A 107 6.74 8.34 20.46
CA TYR A 107 8.16 7.98 20.49
C TYR A 107 9.12 8.98 19.87
N ILE A 108 8.65 9.87 18.99
CA ILE A 108 9.55 10.81 18.31
C ILE A 108 9.71 12.10 19.12
N LYS A 109 10.97 12.47 19.36
CA LYS A 109 11.40 13.68 20.05
C LYS A 109 12.33 14.49 19.13
N LYS A 110 12.67 15.70 19.55
CA LYS A 110 13.65 16.56 18.84
C LYS A 110 14.98 15.84 18.67
N GLY A 111 15.47 15.81 17.44
CA GLY A 111 16.73 15.18 17.06
C GLY A 111 16.64 13.67 16.84
N ASP A 112 15.51 13.01 17.11
CA ASP A 112 15.28 11.61 16.71
C ASP A 112 15.19 11.49 15.17
N GLU A 113 15.63 10.36 14.64
CA GLU A 113 15.76 10.16 13.21
C GLU A 113 14.68 9.21 12.67
N VAL A 114 14.11 9.58 11.53
CA VAL A 114 13.28 8.73 10.68
C VAL A 114 14.07 8.44 9.41
N LEU A 115 14.34 7.18 9.13
CA LEU A 115 15.07 6.76 7.94
C LEU A 115 14.08 6.34 6.86
N ILE A 116 14.16 6.99 5.71
CA ILE A 116 13.38 6.68 4.49
C ILE A 116 14.35 6.54 3.31
N THR A 117 13.82 6.17 2.13
CA THR A 117 14.61 6.17 0.89
C THR A 117 14.21 7.31 -0.04
N GLU A 118 15.04 7.63 -1.04
CA GLU A 118 14.66 8.55 -2.11
C GLU A 118 13.63 7.94 -3.08
N LEU A 119 13.32 6.65 -2.96
CA LEU A 119 12.30 5.94 -3.76
C LEU A 119 10.88 6.08 -3.21
N GLU A 120 10.70 6.77 -2.08
CA GLU A 120 9.41 6.81 -1.42
C GLU A 120 8.36 7.60 -2.21
N HIS A 121 7.16 7.06 -2.27
CA HIS A 121 5.99 7.82 -2.67
C HIS A 121 5.72 8.93 -1.64
N HIS A 122 5.15 10.05 -2.07
CA HIS A 122 4.82 11.18 -1.18
C HIS A 122 4.03 10.76 0.07
N SER A 123 3.18 9.74 -0.04
CA SER A 123 2.44 9.18 1.10
C SER A 123 3.34 8.63 2.21
N ASN A 124 4.57 8.19 1.87
CA ASN A 124 5.55 7.71 2.84
C ASN A 124 6.70 8.71 3.09
N TYR A 125 6.55 9.94 2.66
CA TYR A 125 7.48 11.03 3.00
C TYR A 125 6.81 12.14 3.78
N VAL A 126 5.69 12.68 3.26
CA VAL A 126 5.03 13.86 3.80
C VAL A 126 4.62 13.73 5.28
N PRO A 127 4.05 12.59 5.74
CA PRO A 127 3.69 12.45 7.15
C PRO A 127 4.90 12.52 8.10
N TRP A 128 6.06 12.01 7.68
CA TRP A 128 7.29 12.11 8.46
C TRP A 128 7.84 13.52 8.48
N ASN A 129 7.67 14.29 7.39
CA ASN A 129 8.06 15.68 7.34
C ASN A 129 7.24 16.56 8.31
N TYR A 130 5.99 16.19 8.63
CA TYR A 130 5.25 16.86 9.71
C TYR A 130 5.96 16.72 11.07
N LEU A 131 6.51 15.53 11.37
CA LEU A 131 7.28 15.34 12.60
C LEU A 131 8.57 16.17 12.61
N ARG A 132 9.16 16.44 11.46
CA ARG A 132 10.29 17.36 11.34
C ARG A 132 9.89 18.77 11.74
N THR A 133 8.77 19.28 11.22
CA THR A 133 8.31 20.64 11.49
C THR A 133 7.73 20.81 12.89
N GLU A 134 6.99 19.83 13.40
CA GLU A 134 6.29 19.92 14.66
C GLU A 134 7.14 19.52 15.87
N LYS A 135 8.04 18.57 15.70
CA LYS A 135 8.82 17.98 16.79
C LYS A 135 10.34 18.13 16.66
N GLY A 136 10.82 18.63 15.53
CA GLY A 136 12.26 18.72 15.26
C GLY A 136 12.92 17.38 15.01
N ALA A 137 12.17 16.39 14.48
CA ALA A 137 12.73 15.13 13.99
C ALA A 137 13.66 15.35 12.79
N VAL A 138 14.60 14.48 12.57
CA VAL A 138 15.52 14.48 11.42
C VAL A 138 15.09 13.41 10.43
N ILE A 139 14.84 13.78 9.18
CA ILE A 139 14.56 12.81 8.13
C ILE A 139 15.85 12.49 7.38
N LYS A 140 16.23 11.23 7.40
CA LYS A 140 17.40 10.71 6.66
C LYS A 140 16.94 9.97 5.41
N PHE A 141 17.65 10.18 4.31
CA PHE A 141 17.35 9.59 3.02
C PHE A 141 18.47 8.63 2.62
N ALA A 142 18.13 7.34 2.47
CA ALA A 142 19.00 6.40 1.79
C ALA A 142 18.97 6.70 0.29
N GLN A 143 20.15 6.96 -0.27
CA GLN A 143 20.28 7.44 -1.64
C GLN A 143 20.07 6.33 -2.66
N VAL A 144 19.52 6.73 -3.81
CA VAL A 144 19.34 5.90 -4.98
C VAL A 144 20.62 5.92 -5.81
N ASN A 145 21.11 4.76 -6.21
CA ASN A 145 22.23 4.65 -7.12
C ASN A 145 21.81 4.93 -8.59
N GLU A 146 22.79 4.98 -9.50
CA GLU A 146 22.56 5.27 -10.93
C GLU A 146 21.59 4.28 -11.63
N ASN A 147 21.47 3.06 -11.11
CA ASN A 147 20.55 2.05 -11.61
C ASN A 147 19.13 2.20 -11.07
N GLY A 148 18.90 3.09 -10.11
CA GLY A 148 17.59 3.28 -9.49
C GLY A 148 17.30 2.31 -8.35
N ASP A 149 18.34 1.68 -7.77
CA ASP A 149 18.27 0.83 -6.57
C ASP A 149 18.72 1.60 -5.32
N VAL A 150 18.28 1.11 -4.16
CA VAL A 150 18.85 1.47 -2.86
C VAL A 150 19.57 0.26 -2.29
N GLU A 151 20.89 0.38 -2.11
CA GLU A 151 21.69 -0.69 -1.56
C GLU A 151 21.50 -0.82 -0.03
N ILE A 152 21.50 -2.05 0.47
CA ILE A 152 21.28 -2.31 1.90
C ILE A 152 22.38 -1.67 2.77
N GLU A 153 23.59 -1.58 2.25
CA GLU A 153 24.72 -0.96 2.96
C GLU A 153 24.52 0.55 3.16
N GLU A 154 23.80 1.22 2.23
CA GLU A 154 23.43 2.63 2.41
C GLU A 154 22.43 2.79 3.57
N ILE A 155 21.43 1.92 3.66
CA ILE A 155 20.49 1.89 4.79
C ILE A 155 21.25 1.64 6.10
N LYS A 156 22.15 0.64 6.13
CA LYS A 156 22.93 0.26 7.30
C LYS A 156 23.82 1.40 7.81
N LYS A 157 24.50 2.12 6.90
CA LYS A 157 25.35 3.27 7.20
C LYS A 157 24.57 4.42 7.86
N LEU A 158 23.31 4.61 7.49
CA LEU A 158 22.48 5.71 7.98
C LEU A 158 21.83 5.42 9.35
N ILE A 159 21.79 4.17 9.79
CA ILE A 159 21.22 3.80 11.09
C ILE A 159 22.14 4.25 12.21
N THR A 160 21.61 5.02 13.16
CA THR A 160 22.31 5.47 14.37
C THR A 160 21.49 5.11 15.63
N ASN A 161 22.03 5.46 16.80
CA ASN A 161 21.29 5.32 18.07
C ASN A 161 20.08 6.26 18.20
N LYS A 162 19.97 7.27 17.31
CA LYS A 162 18.82 8.20 17.22
C LYS A 162 17.74 7.72 16.25
N THR A 163 18.02 6.72 15.42
CA THR A 163 17.05 6.17 14.47
C THR A 163 15.92 5.48 15.22
N LYS A 164 14.69 5.97 15.07
CA LYS A 164 13.50 5.47 15.78
C LYS A 164 12.59 4.62 14.91
N ILE A 165 12.59 4.84 13.61
CA ILE A 165 11.79 4.07 12.66
C ILE A 165 12.45 4.10 11.28
N ILE A 166 12.32 3.01 10.55
CA ILE A 166 12.64 2.92 9.13
C ILE A 166 11.32 2.80 8.38
N ALA A 167 11.08 3.68 7.40
CA ALA A 167 9.84 3.69 6.61
C ALA A 167 10.19 3.67 5.12
N ILE A 168 9.95 2.53 4.46
CA ILE A 168 10.47 2.24 3.12
C ILE A 168 9.41 1.63 2.21
N THR A 169 9.56 1.84 0.91
CA THR A 169 8.73 1.15 -0.09
C THR A 169 9.15 -0.31 -0.27
N HIS A 170 8.19 -1.19 -0.59
CA HIS A 170 8.48 -2.57 -0.98
C HIS A 170 8.93 -2.64 -2.45
N ILE A 171 8.15 -2.04 -3.34
CA ILE A 171 8.47 -1.88 -4.76
C ILE A 171 8.29 -0.41 -5.12
N SER A 172 9.31 0.18 -5.71
CA SER A 172 9.25 1.58 -6.15
C SER A 172 8.23 1.75 -7.29
N ASN A 173 7.31 2.69 -7.12
CA ASN A 173 6.38 3.08 -8.18
C ASN A 173 7.06 3.88 -9.30
N VAL A 174 8.33 4.23 -9.14
CA VAL A 174 9.14 5.00 -10.09
C VAL A 174 10.08 4.09 -10.88
N THR A 175 11.04 3.47 -10.20
CA THR A 175 12.07 2.66 -10.86
C THR A 175 11.67 1.19 -11.02
N GLY A 176 10.69 0.73 -10.23
CA GLY A 176 10.34 -0.67 -10.10
C GLY A 176 11.31 -1.45 -9.21
N ALA A 177 12.28 -0.81 -8.55
CA ALA A 177 13.20 -1.48 -7.64
C ALA A 177 12.46 -2.23 -6.53
N ILE A 178 12.81 -3.47 -6.29
CA ILE A 178 12.27 -4.31 -5.21
C ILE A 178 13.26 -4.30 -4.05
N LEU A 179 12.87 -3.70 -2.92
CA LEU A 179 13.72 -3.66 -1.74
C LEU A 179 13.68 -4.99 -0.98
N PRO A 180 14.82 -5.44 -0.43
CA PRO A 180 14.93 -6.70 0.30
C PRO A 180 14.39 -6.56 1.74
N ILE A 181 13.07 -6.46 1.89
CA ILE A 181 12.38 -6.12 3.15
C ILE A 181 12.83 -7.01 4.32
N ARG A 182 12.96 -8.32 4.10
CA ARG A 182 13.40 -9.24 5.16
C ARG A 182 14.78 -8.86 5.70
N LYS A 183 15.74 -8.59 4.83
CA LYS A 183 17.10 -8.22 5.25
C LYS A 183 17.12 -6.90 6.00
N ILE A 184 16.30 -5.93 5.56
CA ILE A 184 16.18 -4.63 6.23
C ILE A 184 15.50 -4.80 7.59
N ALA A 185 14.47 -5.64 7.69
CA ALA A 185 13.79 -5.93 8.95
C ALA A 185 14.74 -6.63 9.96
N ASP A 186 15.58 -7.56 9.50
CA ASP A 186 16.56 -8.23 10.35
C ASP A 186 17.61 -7.24 10.87
N LEU A 187 18.16 -6.37 10.01
CA LEU A 187 19.07 -5.30 10.38
C LEU A 187 18.45 -4.33 11.41
N ALA A 188 17.22 -3.92 11.20
CA ALA A 188 16.50 -3.03 12.10
C ALA A 188 16.22 -3.69 13.47
N LYS A 189 15.88 -4.98 13.45
CA LYS A 189 15.60 -5.78 14.65
C LYS A 189 16.81 -5.84 15.61
N GLU A 190 18.04 -5.95 15.09
CA GLU A 190 19.27 -5.92 15.89
C GLU A 190 19.41 -4.63 16.71
N LYS A 191 18.79 -3.55 16.26
CA LYS A 191 18.80 -2.23 16.90
C LYS A 191 17.47 -1.88 17.58
N ASN A 192 16.50 -2.82 17.63
CA ASN A 192 15.14 -2.59 18.12
C ASN A 192 14.39 -1.45 17.42
N ILE A 193 14.65 -1.25 16.12
CA ILE A 193 14.02 -0.23 15.29
C ILE A 193 12.85 -0.85 14.54
N PRO A 194 11.61 -0.33 14.67
CA PRO A 194 10.48 -0.82 13.87
C PRO A 194 10.63 -0.43 12.39
N VAL A 195 10.07 -1.29 11.52
CA VAL A 195 10.06 -1.08 10.07
C VAL A 195 8.62 -0.95 9.59
N LEU A 196 8.31 0.18 8.96
CA LEU A 196 7.10 0.39 8.17
C LEU A 196 7.43 0.19 6.70
N VAL A 197 6.58 -0.56 6.02
CA VAL A 197 6.71 -0.83 4.58
C VAL A 197 5.50 -0.27 3.84
N ASP A 198 5.73 0.62 2.87
CA ASP A 198 4.72 0.94 1.87
C ASP A 198 4.64 -0.21 0.86
N GLY A 199 3.64 -1.05 1.05
CA GLY A 199 3.36 -2.22 0.22
C GLY A 199 2.47 -1.96 -0.97
N THR A 200 2.18 -0.71 -1.28
CA THR A 200 1.18 -0.32 -2.28
C THR A 200 1.46 -0.92 -3.67
N GLN A 201 2.71 -0.98 -4.08
CA GLN A 201 3.13 -1.67 -5.31
C GLN A 201 3.55 -3.13 -5.04
N GLY A 202 3.98 -3.45 -3.81
CA GLY A 202 4.39 -4.81 -3.47
C GLY A 202 3.22 -5.80 -3.41
N ALA A 203 2.10 -5.39 -2.78
CA ALA A 203 0.97 -6.28 -2.54
C ALA A 203 0.31 -6.85 -3.80
N PRO A 204 0.13 -6.13 -4.92
CA PRO A 204 -0.41 -6.70 -6.15
C PRO A 204 0.58 -7.53 -6.98
N HIS A 205 1.91 -7.41 -6.74
CA HIS A 205 2.97 -7.89 -7.63
C HIS A 205 3.96 -8.86 -6.97
N SER A 206 3.75 -9.22 -5.69
CA SER A 206 4.64 -10.11 -4.93
C SER A 206 3.85 -11.05 -4.03
N GLU A 207 4.46 -12.17 -3.68
CA GLU A 207 3.97 -12.97 -2.55
C GLU A 207 4.21 -12.22 -1.25
N ILE A 208 3.14 -12.06 -0.47
CA ILE A 208 3.16 -11.33 0.79
C ILE A 208 3.00 -12.31 1.94
N ASP A 209 3.99 -12.32 2.82
CA ASP A 209 3.98 -13.12 4.04
C ASP A 209 4.56 -12.26 5.19
N MET A 210 3.69 -11.74 6.04
CA MET A 210 4.10 -10.82 7.10
C MET A 210 5.03 -11.47 8.12
N GLN A 211 4.87 -12.76 8.38
CA GLN A 211 5.74 -13.47 9.31
C GLN A 211 7.14 -13.68 8.72
N LYS A 212 7.25 -13.98 7.42
CA LYS A 212 8.53 -14.10 6.72
C LYS A 212 9.19 -12.74 6.49
N MET A 213 8.43 -11.73 6.13
CA MET A 213 8.97 -10.38 5.88
C MET A 213 9.51 -9.73 7.15
N GLY A 214 8.88 -9.98 8.30
CA GLY A 214 9.37 -9.54 9.60
C GLY A 214 9.17 -8.06 9.91
N CYS A 215 8.65 -7.25 8.99
CA CYS A 215 8.34 -5.84 9.21
C CYS A 215 7.28 -5.65 10.31
N ASP A 216 7.19 -4.45 10.87
CA ASP A 216 6.27 -4.15 11.98
C ASP A 216 4.94 -3.58 11.49
N PHE A 217 4.99 -2.86 10.36
CA PHE A 217 3.84 -2.25 9.71
C PHE A 217 3.93 -2.46 8.19
N TYR A 218 2.78 -2.69 7.55
CA TYR A 218 2.71 -2.84 6.10
C TYR A 218 1.43 -2.18 5.58
N ALA A 219 1.56 -1.17 4.71
CA ALA A 219 0.44 -0.39 4.19
C ALA A 219 0.05 -0.82 2.78
N ILE A 220 -1.25 -0.97 2.52
CA ILE A 220 -1.80 -1.42 1.23
C ILE A 220 -2.90 -0.46 0.78
N SER A 221 -2.92 -0.14 -0.53
CA SER A 221 -4.05 0.49 -1.20
C SER A 221 -4.80 -0.52 -2.05
N CYS A 222 -6.05 -0.81 -1.68
CA CYS A 222 -6.82 -1.87 -2.33
C CYS A 222 -7.15 -1.58 -3.80
N HIS A 223 -7.21 -0.30 -4.20
CA HIS A 223 -7.49 0.06 -5.59
C HIS A 223 -6.40 -0.34 -6.58
N LYS A 224 -5.21 -0.71 -6.12
CA LYS A 224 -4.13 -1.28 -6.96
C LYS A 224 -4.14 -2.80 -6.99
N MET A 225 -4.89 -3.42 -6.07
CA MET A 225 -5.11 -4.87 -6.01
C MET A 225 -6.46 -5.29 -6.62
N TYR A 226 -6.91 -4.63 -7.69
CA TYR A 226 -8.19 -4.86 -8.35
C TYR A 226 -9.42 -4.58 -7.47
N GLY A 227 -9.22 -4.07 -6.27
CA GLY A 227 -10.24 -3.73 -5.29
C GLY A 227 -10.82 -2.33 -5.48
N PRO A 228 -11.84 -1.96 -4.70
CA PRO A 228 -12.48 -0.65 -4.79
C PRO A 228 -11.58 0.48 -4.29
N ASN A 229 -11.89 1.70 -4.73
CA ASN A 229 -11.30 2.92 -4.18
C ASN A 229 -11.84 3.21 -2.77
N GLY A 230 -11.11 4.03 -2.02
CA GLY A 230 -11.53 4.43 -0.67
C GLY A 230 -11.36 3.32 0.37
N LEU A 231 -10.56 2.30 0.07
CA LEU A 231 -10.16 1.24 0.98
C LEU A 231 -8.66 1.02 0.95
N GLY A 232 -8.08 0.90 2.12
CA GLY A 232 -6.72 0.46 2.36
C GLY A 232 -6.66 -0.49 3.56
N ILE A 233 -5.51 -1.08 3.74
CA ILE A 233 -5.22 -1.98 4.84
C ILE A 233 -3.91 -1.56 5.47
N LEU A 234 -3.90 -1.46 6.79
CA LEU A 234 -2.69 -1.46 7.58
C LEU A 234 -2.57 -2.83 8.27
N TYR A 235 -1.54 -3.58 7.95
CA TYR A 235 -1.02 -4.59 8.83
C TYR A 235 -0.12 -3.92 9.87
N ALA A 236 -0.33 -4.24 11.14
CA ALA A 236 0.56 -3.81 12.21
C ALA A 236 0.67 -4.92 13.26
N LYS A 237 1.89 -5.23 13.69
CA LYS A 237 2.10 -6.22 14.76
C LYS A 237 1.29 -5.84 16.00
N LYS A 238 0.58 -6.80 16.58
CA LYS A 238 -0.32 -6.59 17.73
C LYS A 238 0.32 -5.78 18.86
N ARG A 239 1.59 -6.05 19.18
CA ARG A 239 2.32 -5.30 20.20
C ARG A 239 2.28 -3.78 20.01
N TRP A 240 2.39 -3.31 18.75
CA TRP A 240 2.32 -1.88 18.43
C TRP A 240 0.91 -1.34 18.55
N LEU A 241 -0.09 -2.12 18.13
CA LEU A 241 -1.50 -1.73 18.24
C LEU A 241 -1.97 -1.64 19.69
N ASP A 242 -1.51 -2.53 20.56
CA ASP A 242 -1.79 -2.47 21.99
C ASP A 242 -1.22 -1.16 22.59
N GLU A 243 -0.03 -0.77 22.17
CA GLU A 243 0.79 0.25 22.80
C GLU A 243 0.55 1.66 22.27
N LEU A 244 0.33 1.81 20.93
CA LEU A 244 0.20 3.11 20.30
C LEU A 244 -1.17 3.74 20.58
N PRO A 245 -1.24 5.09 20.73
CA PRO A 245 -2.52 5.77 20.82
C PRO A 245 -3.25 5.76 19.48
N PRO A 246 -4.59 5.84 19.45
CA PRO A 246 -5.31 6.06 18.21
C PRO A 246 -4.98 7.45 17.63
N TYR A 247 -5.10 7.60 16.31
CA TYR A 247 -4.83 8.88 15.66
C TYR A 247 -6.12 9.65 15.34
N GLN A 248 -7.24 8.95 15.18
CA GLN A 248 -8.57 9.52 15.01
C GLN A 248 -9.47 9.16 16.18
N GLY A 249 -10.40 10.06 16.50
CA GLY A 249 -11.44 9.83 17.50
C GLY A 249 -12.84 9.90 16.87
N GLY A 250 -13.75 9.06 17.34
CA GLY A 250 -15.13 9.05 16.85
C GLY A 250 -15.95 7.88 17.38
N GLY A 251 -17.12 7.66 16.79
CA GLY A 251 -17.94 6.50 17.12
C GLY A 251 -17.28 5.19 16.69
N GLY A 252 -17.68 4.09 17.33
CA GLY A 252 -17.19 2.75 17.01
C GLY A 252 -15.89 2.34 17.69
N MET A 253 -14.98 3.30 17.98
CA MET A 253 -13.64 3.04 18.50
C MET A 253 -13.50 3.21 20.03
N ILE A 254 -14.56 3.55 20.73
CA ILE A 254 -14.59 3.81 22.16
C ILE A 254 -15.06 2.58 22.96
N GLY A 255 -14.52 2.39 24.17
CA GLY A 255 -15.04 1.49 25.20
C GLY A 255 -16.09 2.21 26.05
N GLU A 256 -15.64 3.02 27.00
CA GLU A 256 -16.50 3.85 27.85
C GLU A 256 -16.23 5.34 27.64
N VAL A 257 -17.28 6.16 27.76
CA VAL A 257 -17.19 7.63 27.77
C VAL A 257 -17.72 8.10 29.12
N LYS A 258 -16.85 8.73 29.90
CA LYS A 258 -17.17 9.35 31.19
C LYS A 258 -16.80 10.82 31.17
N LYS A 259 -17.39 11.63 32.07
CA LYS A 259 -17.06 13.06 32.16
C LYS A 259 -15.58 13.34 32.43
N ASN A 260 -14.90 12.42 33.11
CA ASN A 260 -13.49 12.55 33.51
C ASN A 260 -12.52 11.70 32.65
N GLY A 261 -12.99 11.07 31.57
CA GLY A 261 -12.11 10.28 30.70
C GLY A 261 -12.83 9.38 29.72
N ILE A 262 -12.06 8.88 28.78
CA ILE A 262 -12.52 7.97 27.71
C ILE A 262 -11.60 6.76 27.71
N THR A 263 -12.18 5.56 27.58
CA THR A 263 -11.43 4.36 27.24
C THR A 263 -11.68 3.98 25.78
N TYR A 264 -10.72 3.31 25.17
CA TYR A 264 -10.83 2.88 23.77
C TYR A 264 -11.35 1.45 23.68
N GLY A 265 -12.00 1.12 22.57
CA GLY A 265 -12.43 -0.23 22.26
C GLY A 265 -11.25 -1.18 22.07
N GLU A 266 -11.56 -2.47 22.07
CA GLU A 266 -10.58 -3.52 21.76
C GLU A 266 -10.08 -3.41 20.32
N LEU A 267 -8.94 -4.05 20.02
CA LEU A 267 -8.42 -4.16 18.66
C LEU A 267 -9.35 -5.03 17.80
N PRO A 268 -9.55 -4.67 16.55
CA PRO A 268 -8.96 -3.57 15.79
C PRO A 268 -9.72 -2.24 15.92
N ASN A 269 -10.89 -2.23 16.58
CA ASN A 269 -11.83 -1.10 16.62
C ASN A 269 -11.20 0.21 17.13
N LYS A 270 -10.22 0.13 18.03
CA LYS A 270 -9.44 1.27 18.54
C LYS A 270 -8.91 2.18 17.42
N TYR A 271 -8.66 1.64 16.23
CA TYR A 271 -8.11 2.36 15.08
C TYR A 271 -9.10 2.59 13.93
N GLU A 272 -10.33 2.14 14.08
CA GLU A 272 -11.39 2.21 13.05
C GLU A 272 -12.52 3.13 13.52
N ALA A 273 -12.24 4.43 13.50
CA ALA A 273 -13.18 5.44 13.96
C ALA A 273 -14.25 5.80 12.90
N GLY A 274 -15.50 5.86 13.30
CA GLY A 274 -16.65 6.23 12.46
C GLY A 274 -17.20 5.06 11.65
N THR A 275 -18.15 5.38 10.76
CA THR A 275 -18.73 4.37 9.86
C THR A 275 -17.71 3.93 8.83
N MET A 276 -17.41 2.65 8.80
CA MET A 276 -16.44 2.06 7.90
C MET A 276 -16.99 1.93 6.49
N ALA A 277 -16.07 1.83 5.50
CA ALA A 277 -16.40 1.61 4.10
C ALA A 277 -16.87 0.16 3.85
N THR A 278 -18.01 -0.22 4.42
CA THR A 278 -18.49 -1.60 4.52
C THR A 278 -18.60 -2.29 3.16
N ALA A 279 -19.22 -1.61 2.18
CA ALA A 279 -19.37 -2.15 0.83
C ALA A 279 -18.01 -2.44 0.16
N GLN A 280 -17.05 -1.53 0.34
CA GLN A 280 -15.71 -1.65 -0.21
C GLN A 280 -14.94 -2.81 0.46
N VAL A 281 -15.03 -2.96 1.77
CA VAL A 281 -14.41 -4.07 2.49
C VAL A 281 -14.97 -5.41 2.01
N ILE A 282 -16.29 -5.55 1.97
CA ILE A 282 -16.96 -6.79 1.52
C ILE A 282 -16.63 -7.10 0.05
N ALA A 283 -16.55 -6.09 -0.80
CA ALA A 283 -16.18 -6.29 -2.21
C ALA A 283 -14.71 -6.64 -2.42
N PHE A 284 -13.83 -6.22 -1.51
CA PHE A 284 -12.41 -6.56 -1.60
C PHE A 284 -12.15 -8.06 -1.39
N ASP A 285 -13.03 -8.78 -0.70
CA ASP A 285 -13.00 -10.24 -0.65
C ASP A 285 -12.98 -10.88 -2.06
N GLU A 286 -13.76 -10.32 -2.99
CA GLU A 286 -13.77 -10.82 -4.37
C GLU A 286 -12.47 -10.52 -5.12
N SER A 287 -11.76 -9.44 -4.77
CA SER A 287 -10.41 -9.16 -5.31
C SER A 287 -9.40 -10.19 -4.83
N ILE A 288 -9.41 -10.54 -3.55
CA ILE A 288 -8.53 -11.60 -3.00
C ILE A 288 -8.83 -12.95 -3.64
N LYS A 289 -10.11 -13.31 -3.78
CA LYS A 289 -10.50 -14.54 -4.48
C LYS A 289 -10.03 -14.55 -5.93
N PHE A 290 -10.14 -13.41 -6.61
CA PHE A 290 -9.70 -13.26 -7.99
C PHE A 290 -8.18 -13.48 -8.12
N LEU A 291 -7.37 -12.85 -7.26
CA LEU A 291 -5.93 -13.04 -7.22
C LEU A 291 -5.54 -14.49 -6.90
N ASN A 292 -6.14 -15.09 -5.87
CA ASN A 292 -5.89 -16.47 -5.49
C ASN A 292 -6.25 -17.47 -6.59
N LYS A 293 -7.34 -17.21 -7.34
CA LYS A 293 -7.75 -18.06 -8.46
C LYS A 293 -6.76 -18.03 -9.61
N ILE A 294 -6.09 -16.90 -9.85
CA ILE A 294 -5.03 -16.79 -10.88
C ILE A 294 -3.76 -17.46 -10.37
N GLY A 295 -3.39 -17.19 -9.12
CA GLY A 295 -2.13 -17.57 -8.49
C GLY A 295 -1.07 -16.49 -8.64
N MET A 296 -0.46 -16.08 -7.52
CA MET A 296 0.54 -15.01 -7.51
C MET A 296 1.80 -15.41 -8.28
N ASP A 297 2.22 -16.67 -8.21
CA ASP A 297 3.31 -17.24 -9.00
C ASP A 297 3.16 -16.99 -10.50
N LYS A 298 1.95 -17.20 -11.03
CA LYS A 298 1.63 -16.99 -12.45
C LYS A 298 1.59 -15.51 -12.81
N ILE A 299 1.08 -14.66 -11.90
CA ILE A 299 1.08 -13.21 -12.09
C ILE A 299 2.51 -12.71 -12.19
N ILE A 300 3.36 -13.03 -11.22
CA ILE A 300 4.77 -12.61 -11.17
C ILE A 300 5.51 -13.07 -12.45
N LYS A 301 5.33 -14.33 -12.85
CA LYS A 301 5.95 -14.86 -14.08
C LYS A 301 5.53 -14.08 -15.31
N HIS A 302 4.23 -13.86 -15.49
CA HIS A 302 3.69 -13.16 -16.65
C HIS A 302 4.14 -11.69 -16.69
N GLU A 303 4.12 -11.00 -15.55
CA GLU A 303 4.59 -9.63 -15.44
C GLU A 303 6.08 -9.49 -15.74
N LYS A 304 6.90 -10.47 -15.32
CA LYS A 304 8.32 -10.53 -15.66
C LYS A 304 8.52 -10.64 -17.17
N GLU A 305 7.80 -11.55 -17.83
CA GLU A 305 7.85 -11.70 -19.29
C GLU A 305 7.47 -10.39 -20.02
N LEU A 306 6.42 -9.70 -19.53
CA LEU A 306 5.98 -8.43 -20.12
C LEU A 306 6.98 -7.29 -19.90
N ILE A 307 7.61 -7.21 -18.72
CA ILE A 307 8.64 -6.19 -18.41
C ILE A 307 9.88 -6.38 -19.30
N GLU A 308 10.36 -7.61 -19.41
CA GLU A 308 11.52 -7.94 -20.26
C GLU A 308 11.23 -7.59 -21.74
N TYR A 309 10.08 -7.99 -22.26
CA TYR A 309 9.63 -7.66 -23.61
C TYR A 309 9.48 -6.13 -23.84
N GLY A 310 8.82 -5.46 -22.88
CA GLY A 310 8.64 -4.00 -22.97
C GLY A 310 9.96 -3.23 -22.94
N GLN A 311 10.90 -3.63 -22.08
CA GLN A 311 12.24 -3.04 -22.03
C GLN A 311 13.01 -3.24 -23.35
N GLU A 312 12.94 -4.46 -23.93
CA GLU A 312 13.62 -4.76 -25.21
C GLU A 312 13.12 -3.87 -26.34
N ILE A 313 11.80 -3.71 -26.47
CA ILE A 313 11.21 -2.87 -27.53
C ILE A 313 11.53 -1.39 -27.32
N LEU A 314 11.38 -0.90 -26.08
CA LEU A 314 11.59 0.51 -25.80
C LEU A 314 13.05 0.94 -25.95
N ARG A 315 14.02 0.05 -25.66
CA ARG A 315 15.45 0.32 -25.90
C ARG A 315 15.81 0.48 -27.39
N LYS A 316 15.02 -0.09 -28.29
CA LYS A 316 15.20 0.06 -29.75
C LYS A 316 14.69 1.42 -30.28
N ASN A 317 13.97 2.18 -29.46
CA ASN A 317 13.40 3.46 -29.84
C ASN A 317 14.26 4.62 -29.32
N ASN A 318 14.98 5.29 -30.22
CA ASN A 318 15.89 6.41 -29.90
C ASN A 318 15.19 7.63 -29.30
N SER A 319 13.86 7.75 -29.43
CA SER A 319 13.07 8.84 -28.82
C SER A 319 12.69 8.59 -27.36
N VAL A 320 13.05 7.42 -26.83
CA VAL A 320 12.67 7.00 -25.47
C VAL A 320 13.91 6.69 -24.65
N LYS A 321 13.99 7.26 -23.45
CA LYS A 321 14.98 6.89 -22.44
C LYS A 321 14.26 6.15 -21.30
N LEU A 322 14.64 4.90 -21.02
CA LEU A 322 14.17 4.18 -19.84
C LEU A 322 14.80 4.77 -18.59
N ILE A 323 13.99 4.91 -17.53
CA ILE A 323 14.41 5.40 -16.22
C ILE A 323 14.46 4.24 -15.24
N GLY A 324 15.64 4.03 -14.65
CA GLY A 324 15.89 2.94 -13.70
C GLY A 324 16.06 1.58 -14.40
N ASN A 325 17.11 0.90 -13.98
CA ASN A 325 17.42 -0.48 -14.35
C ASN A 325 17.90 -1.24 -13.11
N PRO A 326 17.03 -1.36 -12.09
CA PRO A 326 17.41 -1.99 -10.83
C PRO A 326 17.76 -3.46 -10.99
N LYS A 327 18.58 -4.01 -10.08
CA LYS A 327 18.99 -5.42 -10.05
C LYS A 327 17.81 -6.37 -10.00
N THR A 328 16.81 -6.00 -9.20
CA THR A 328 15.53 -6.73 -9.09
C THR A 328 14.40 -5.76 -9.39
N LYS A 329 13.67 -6.04 -10.47
CA LYS A 329 12.66 -5.13 -11.03
C LYS A 329 11.27 -5.74 -10.97
N GLY A 330 10.33 -4.99 -10.40
CA GLY A 330 8.89 -5.24 -10.47
C GLY A 330 8.26 -4.74 -11.77
N SER A 331 6.94 -4.83 -11.85
CA SER A 331 6.13 -4.59 -13.06
C SER A 331 5.98 -3.10 -13.44
N VAL A 332 7.02 -2.28 -13.23
CA VAL A 332 7.00 -0.84 -13.49
C VAL A 332 8.03 -0.48 -14.57
N LEU A 333 7.57 0.19 -15.63
CA LEU A 333 8.42 0.83 -16.64
C LEU A 333 8.24 2.34 -16.57
N SER A 334 9.31 3.05 -16.26
CA SER A 334 9.36 4.51 -16.34
C SER A 334 10.19 4.92 -17.54
N LEU A 335 9.72 5.91 -18.24
CA LEU A 335 10.37 6.41 -19.45
C LEU A 335 10.33 7.94 -19.51
N SER A 336 11.32 8.51 -20.19
CA SER A 336 11.35 9.90 -20.62
C SER A 336 11.34 9.95 -22.13
N LEU A 337 10.54 10.86 -22.70
CA LEU A 337 10.54 11.14 -24.14
C LEU A 337 11.58 12.24 -24.41
N ILE A 338 12.58 11.94 -25.24
CA ILE A 338 13.78 12.76 -25.42
C ILE A 338 13.46 14.12 -26.06
N HIS A 339 12.34 14.25 -26.79
CA HIS A 339 11.97 15.44 -27.55
C HIS A 339 10.76 16.22 -27.03
N ILE A 340 10.27 15.93 -25.81
CA ILE A 340 9.31 16.81 -25.16
C ILE A 340 10.10 17.94 -24.50
N SER A 341 10.37 18.98 -25.27
CA SER A 341 11.19 20.13 -24.88
C SER A 341 10.40 21.25 -24.19
N GLU A 342 9.12 21.06 -23.92
CA GLU A 342 8.31 22.05 -23.23
C GLU A 342 7.63 21.47 -22.00
N PRO A 343 7.69 22.19 -20.85
CA PRO A 343 6.89 21.85 -19.67
C PRO A 343 5.46 22.38 -19.84
N THR A 344 4.87 22.26 -21.00
CA THR A 344 3.45 22.49 -21.18
C THR A 344 2.71 21.31 -20.62
N ARG A 345 2.34 21.46 -19.34
CA ARG A 345 1.56 20.50 -18.57
C ARG A 345 2.09 19.08 -18.74
N LEU A 346 2.82 18.63 -17.80
CA LEU A 346 2.87 17.23 -17.41
C LEU A 346 1.44 16.67 -17.47
N LEU A 347 1.02 16.21 -18.63
CA LEU A 347 0.01 15.20 -18.71
C LEU A 347 0.56 14.10 -17.81
N SER A 348 -0.04 13.92 -16.67
CA SER A 348 0.28 13.06 -15.58
C SER A 348 0.70 11.65 -16.02
N ILE A 349 1.87 11.54 -16.60
CA ILE A 349 2.63 10.31 -16.63
C ILE A 349 3.58 10.45 -15.47
N SER A 350 3.08 10.00 -14.32
CA SER A 350 3.76 9.88 -13.04
C SER A 350 4.74 11.02 -12.69
N TYR A 351 4.52 11.60 -11.56
CA TYR A 351 5.37 12.53 -10.80
C TYR A 351 6.82 12.07 -10.54
N ALA A 352 7.26 11.03 -11.19
CA ALA A 352 8.61 10.49 -11.14
C ALA A 352 9.69 11.46 -11.67
N GLY A 353 9.32 12.40 -12.53
CA GLY A 353 10.26 13.38 -13.06
C GLY A 353 10.72 14.45 -12.07
N PHE A 354 10.09 14.60 -10.91
CA PHE A 354 10.44 15.66 -9.97
C PHE A 354 11.50 15.23 -8.92
N CYS A 355 11.63 13.94 -8.64
CA CYS A 355 12.63 13.45 -7.68
C CYS A 355 14.02 13.28 -8.28
N LEU A 356 14.15 13.26 -9.62
CA LEU A 356 15.42 13.06 -10.32
C LEU A 356 15.98 14.32 -11.01
N LYS A 357 15.35 15.50 -10.81
CA LYS A 357 15.96 16.78 -11.20
C LYS A 357 16.63 17.42 -9.99
N LYS A 358 17.85 17.06 -9.79
CA LYS A 358 18.93 17.94 -9.34
C LYS A 358 20.09 17.74 -10.23
#